data_0495c2f5ca1bf515ecbb6e5f79734d27
#
_entry.id   0495c2f5ca1bf515ecbb6e5f79734d27
#
_cell.length_a   1.000
_cell.length_b   1.000
_cell.length_c   1.000
_cell.angle_alpha   90.00
_cell.angle_beta   90.00
_cell.angle_gamma   90.00
#
_symmetry.space_group_name_H-M   'P 1'
#
loop_
_entity.id
_entity.type
_entity.pdbx_description
1 polymer ?
#
loop_
_entity_poly.entity_id
_entity_poly.type
_entity_poly.pdbx_seq_one_letter_code
_entity_poly.pdbx_strand_id
1 'polypeptide(L)'
;MDDQIVSVRYLVDDVAASIDFYTKHFGFTVNMSAAPAFADVGRGNLRLLLSGPQSSAGRAMADGEVPKAGGWNRIHLHTTDIEGDVARLGADGVTFRNDIVAGPGGKQVLAIDPSGNFVELFEPASR
;
A
#
# COMPACT_ATOMS: atom_id res chain seq x y z
N MET A 1 -10.60 23.82 -0.93
CA MET A 1 -10.24 22.43 -0.58
C MET A 1 -10.34 21.58 -1.85
N ASP A 2 -9.38 20.72 -2.07
CA ASP A 2 -9.41 19.82 -3.21
C ASP A 2 -10.11 18.53 -2.80
N ASP A 3 -11.36 18.38 -3.21
CA ASP A 3 -12.20 17.24 -2.88
C ASP A 3 -11.86 15.98 -3.69
N GLN A 4 -10.93 16.11 -4.67
CA GLN A 4 -10.56 15.00 -5.54
C GLN A 4 -9.46 14.14 -4.94
N ILE A 5 -8.71 14.66 -3.97
CA ILE A 5 -7.59 13.95 -3.36
C ILE A 5 -8.08 13.17 -2.15
N VAL A 6 -7.76 11.88 -2.12
CA VAL A 6 -8.01 11.02 -0.97
C VAL A 6 -6.64 10.54 -0.46
N SER A 7 -6.39 10.72 0.82
CA SER A 7 -5.14 10.28 1.44
C SER A 7 -5.39 9.14 2.41
N VAL A 8 -4.50 8.14 2.38
CA VAL A 8 -4.49 7.04 3.32
C VAL A 8 -3.10 6.99 3.95
N ARG A 9 -3.03 6.83 5.26
CA ARG A 9 -1.76 6.73 5.96
C ARG A 9 -1.42 5.28 6.25
N TYR A 10 -0.23 4.88 5.81
CA TYR A 10 0.36 3.60 6.20
C TYR A 10 1.56 3.87 7.11
N LEU A 11 1.52 3.28 8.30
CA LEU A 11 2.68 3.24 9.17
C LEU A 11 3.66 2.24 8.58
N VAL A 12 4.91 2.64 8.45
CA VAL A 12 5.95 1.78 7.86
C VAL A 12 7.21 1.82 8.72
N ASP A 13 7.98 0.74 8.67
CA ASP A 13 9.22 0.64 9.43
C ASP A 13 10.38 1.34 8.71
N ASP A 14 10.37 1.28 7.37
CA ASP A 14 11.43 1.80 6.51
C ASP A 14 10.79 2.55 5.34
N VAL A 15 10.86 3.88 5.41
CA VAL A 15 10.22 4.75 4.40
C VAL A 15 10.86 4.56 3.03
N ALA A 16 12.19 4.47 2.95
CA ALA A 16 12.89 4.32 1.67
C ALA A 16 12.51 3.01 0.98
N ALA A 17 12.47 1.90 1.72
CA ALA A 17 12.04 0.60 1.19
C ALA A 17 10.59 0.64 0.73
N SER A 18 9.74 1.36 1.45
CA SER A 18 8.32 1.50 1.12
C SER A 18 8.12 2.31 -0.16
N ILE A 19 8.87 3.41 -0.33
CA ILE A 19 8.85 4.19 -1.57
C ILE A 19 9.19 3.29 -2.75
N ASP A 20 10.26 2.52 -2.65
CA ASP A 20 10.68 1.62 -3.72
C ASP A 20 9.61 0.59 -4.05
N PHE A 21 9.01 0.01 -3.02
CA PHE A 21 7.97 -1.01 -3.19
C PHE A 21 6.76 -0.45 -3.97
N TYR A 22 6.22 0.68 -3.54
CA TYR A 22 5.02 1.24 -4.15
C TYR A 22 5.27 1.84 -5.53
N THR A 23 6.42 2.46 -5.73
CA THR A 23 6.74 3.05 -7.05
C THR A 23 7.12 1.97 -8.07
N LYS A 24 7.84 0.94 -7.65
CA LYS A 24 8.30 -0.11 -8.55
C LYS A 24 7.20 -1.09 -8.92
N HIS A 25 6.34 -1.44 -7.95
CA HIS A 25 5.39 -2.56 -8.12
C HIS A 25 3.95 -2.13 -8.36
N PHE A 26 3.53 -0.97 -7.88
CA PHE A 26 2.11 -0.60 -7.89
C PHE A 26 1.81 0.72 -8.59
N GLY A 27 2.74 1.25 -9.35
CA GLY A 27 2.48 2.41 -10.21
C GLY A 27 2.34 3.73 -9.49
N PHE A 28 2.85 3.85 -8.27
CA PHE A 28 2.85 5.12 -7.56
C PHE A 28 4.00 5.99 -8.02
N THR A 29 3.83 7.31 -7.90
CA THR A 29 4.88 8.32 -8.13
C THR A 29 5.15 9.07 -6.85
N VAL A 30 6.40 9.44 -6.62
CA VAL A 30 6.76 10.24 -5.45
C VAL A 30 6.29 11.68 -5.66
N ASN A 31 5.41 12.16 -4.77
CA ASN A 31 5.01 13.56 -4.73
C ASN A 31 5.96 14.37 -3.85
N MET A 32 6.36 13.79 -2.71
CA MET A 32 7.30 14.42 -1.80
C MET A 32 7.97 13.34 -0.97
N SER A 33 9.26 13.51 -0.69
CA SER A 33 9.99 12.61 0.20
C SER A 33 10.77 13.40 1.23
N ALA A 34 10.55 13.04 2.49
CA ALA A 34 11.35 13.47 3.62
C ALA A 34 11.88 12.22 4.35
N ALA A 35 12.33 11.23 3.57
CA ALA A 35 12.91 10.01 4.14
C ALA A 35 14.11 10.36 5.02
N PRO A 36 14.32 9.64 6.14
CA PRO A 36 13.65 8.42 6.55
C PRO A 36 12.35 8.62 7.33
N ALA A 37 11.89 9.85 7.55
CA ALA A 37 10.73 10.09 8.40
C ALA A 37 9.40 9.87 7.68
N PHE A 38 9.27 10.35 6.44
CA PHE A 38 7.97 10.44 5.78
C PHE A 38 8.11 10.54 4.26
N ALA A 39 7.09 10.07 3.56
CA ALA A 39 6.94 10.33 2.12
C ALA A 39 5.46 10.31 1.73
N ASP A 40 5.16 11.00 0.63
CA ASP A 40 3.85 11.03 -0.01
C ASP A 40 4.02 10.50 -1.42
N VAL A 41 3.40 9.36 -1.70
CA VAL A 41 3.38 8.75 -3.03
C VAL A 41 1.96 8.71 -3.55
N GLY A 42 1.78 9.02 -4.82
CA GLY A 42 0.45 9.17 -5.40
C GLY A 42 0.18 8.24 -6.57
N ARG A 43 -1.08 7.88 -6.72
CA ARG A 43 -1.59 7.13 -7.86
C ARG A 43 -3.00 7.62 -8.15
N GLY A 44 -3.18 8.31 -9.28
CA GLY A 44 -4.44 8.99 -9.54
C GLY A 44 -4.72 10.03 -8.45
N ASN A 45 -5.91 10.01 -7.89
CA ASN A 45 -6.28 10.91 -6.78
C ASN A 45 -5.98 10.33 -5.39
N LEU A 46 -5.39 9.15 -5.32
CA LEU A 46 -4.97 8.55 -4.05
C LEU A 46 -3.59 9.04 -3.67
N ARG A 47 -3.44 9.53 -2.43
CA ARG A 47 -2.16 9.82 -1.80
C ARG A 47 -1.93 8.81 -0.70
N LEU A 48 -0.84 8.07 -0.79
CA LEU A 48 -0.43 7.13 0.25
C LEU A 48 0.68 7.80 1.05
N LEU A 49 0.38 8.03 2.34
CA LEU A 49 1.30 8.72 3.24
C LEU A 49 2.10 7.66 4.00
N LEU A 50 3.36 7.52 3.62
CA LEU A 50 4.27 6.53 4.21
C LEU A 50 4.93 7.16 5.42
N SER A 51 4.48 6.77 6.62
CA SER A 51 4.86 7.42 7.87
C SER A 51 5.73 6.50 8.70
N GLY A 52 7.02 6.84 8.78
CA GLY A 52 7.99 6.08 9.56
C GLY A 52 7.94 6.40 11.05
N PRO A 53 8.76 5.70 11.86
CA PRO A 53 8.75 5.89 13.32
C PRO A 53 9.14 7.30 13.76
N GLN A 54 9.89 8.02 12.93
CA GLN A 54 10.36 9.38 13.23
C GLN A 54 9.36 10.46 12.83
N SER A 55 8.30 10.09 12.11
CA SER A 55 7.28 11.05 11.68
C SER A 55 6.36 11.43 12.83
N SER A 56 5.62 12.54 12.67
CA SER A 56 4.64 12.94 13.67
C SER A 56 3.55 11.88 13.88
N ALA A 57 3.18 11.16 12.83
CA ALA A 57 2.15 10.12 12.93
C ALA A 57 2.69 8.80 13.47
N GLY A 58 4.00 8.56 13.37
CA GLY A 58 4.63 7.32 13.83
C GLY A 58 5.14 7.37 15.26
N ARG A 59 5.12 8.54 15.90
CA ARG A 59 5.62 8.70 17.27
C ARG A 59 4.62 8.15 18.28
N ALA A 60 5.13 7.84 19.47
CA ALA A 60 4.29 7.38 20.57
C ALA A 60 3.18 8.39 20.88
N MET A 61 1.99 7.87 21.15
CA MET A 61 0.86 8.66 21.61
C MET A 61 1.08 9.11 23.06
N ALA A 62 0.26 10.06 23.51
CA ALA A 62 0.39 10.60 24.87
C ALA A 62 0.25 9.52 25.96
N ASP A 63 -0.48 8.44 25.68
CA ASP A 63 -0.68 7.33 26.62
C ASP A 63 0.43 6.25 26.52
N GLY A 64 1.45 6.47 25.66
CA GLY A 64 2.55 5.54 25.47
C GLY A 64 2.37 4.51 24.37
N GLU A 65 1.17 4.39 23.79
CA GLU A 65 0.95 3.51 22.64
C GLU A 65 1.76 4.00 21.44
N VAL A 66 2.37 3.06 20.74
CA VAL A 66 3.16 3.35 19.55
C VAL A 66 2.42 2.85 18.31
N PRO A 67 2.04 3.75 17.38
CA PRO A 67 1.45 3.32 16.12
C PRO A 67 2.41 2.41 15.35
N LYS A 68 1.90 1.35 14.77
CA LYS A 68 2.72 0.39 14.05
C LYS A 68 2.02 -0.13 12.81
N ALA A 69 2.82 -0.63 11.86
CA ALA A 69 2.36 -1.20 10.62
C ALA A 69 1.56 -2.48 10.86
N GLY A 70 0.78 -2.86 9.86
CA GLY A 70 -0.01 -4.09 9.82
C GLY A 70 -1.50 -3.83 9.98
N GLY A 71 -2.24 -4.90 10.24
CA GLY A 71 -3.69 -4.83 10.34
C GLY A 71 -4.38 -5.23 9.03
N TRP A 72 -5.72 -5.24 9.06
CA TRP A 72 -6.54 -5.74 7.93
C TRP A 72 -7.07 -4.62 7.03
N ASN A 73 -7.08 -3.39 7.47
CA ASN A 73 -7.45 -2.25 6.62
C ASN A 73 -6.38 -2.05 5.56
N ARG A 74 -6.80 -1.81 4.33
CA ARG A 74 -5.86 -1.74 3.21
C ARG A 74 -6.42 -0.92 2.07
N ILE A 75 -5.50 -0.42 1.25
CA ILE A 75 -5.86 0.17 -0.03
C ILE A 75 -6.27 -0.94 -0.99
N HIS A 76 -7.17 -0.61 -1.91
CA HIS A 76 -7.80 -1.54 -2.85
C HIS A 76 -7.55 -1.01 -4.25
N LEU A 77 -6.73 -1.72 -5.02
CA LEU A 77 -6.32 -1.28 -6.36
C LEU A 77 -6.95 -2.19 -7.41
N HIS A 78 -7.60 -1.57 -8.39
CA HIS A 78 -8.23 -2.31 -9.50
C HIS A 78 -7.18 -2.74 -10.51
N THR A 79 -7.38 -3.93 -11.06
CA THR A 79 -6.59 -4.47 -12.16
C THR A 79 -7.51 -5.14 -13.17
N THR A 80 -7.02 -5.29 -14.41
CA THR A 80 -7.72 -6.01 -15.48
C THR A 80 -7.15 -7.40 -15.70
N ASP A 81 -6.05 -7.76 -15.03
CA ASP A 81 -5.37 -9.06 -15.19
C ASP A 81 -4.67 -9.46 -13.89
N ILE A 82 -5.45 -9.91 -12.92
CA ILE A 82 -4.92 -10.23 -11.60
C ILE A 82 -3.94 -11.43 -11.65
N GLU A 83 -4.21 -12.44 -12.49
CA GLU A 83 -3.32 -13.58 -12.61
C GLU A 83 -1.95 -13.16 -13.17
N GLY A 84 -1.95 -12.32 -14.19
CA GLY A 84 -0.72 -11.78 -14.76
C GLY A 84 0.04 -10.89 -13.79
N ASP A 85 -0.68 -10.06 -13.04
CA ASP A 85 -0.06 -9.20 -12.03
C ASP A 85 0.58 -10.02 -10.92
N VAL A 86 -0.11 -11.05 -10.41
CA VAL A 86 0.44 -11.91 -9.36
C VAL A 86 1.70 -12.63 -9.85
N ALA A 87 1.69 -13.14 -11.09
CA ALA A 87 2.86 -13.79 -11.66
C ALA A 87 4.04 -12.83 -11.80
N ARG A 88 3.79 -11.62 -12.31
CA ARG A 88 4.81 -10.59 -12.52
C ARG A 88 5.38 -10.11 -11.18
N LEU A 89 4.52 -9.78 -10.25
CA LEU A 89 4.93 -9.28 -8.93
C LEU A 89 5.66 -10.36 -8.12
N GLY A 90 5.18 -11.61 -8.18
CA GLY A 90 5.86 -12.72 -7.51
C GLY A 90 7.25 -12.96 -8.07
N ALA A 91 7.43 -12.85 -9.39
CA ALA A 91 8.74 -12.97 -10.03
C ALA A 91 9.69 -11.86 -9.59
N ASP A 92 9.15 -10.68 -9.26
CA ASP A 92 9.92 -9.54 -8.75
C ASP A 92 10.12 -9.58 -7.22
N GLY A 93 9.69 -10.65 -6.56
CA GLY A 93 9.93 -10.85 -5.13
C GLY A 93 8.82 -10.35 -4.21
N VAL A 94 7.69 -9.93 -4.74
CA VAL A 94 6.54 -9.52 -3.89
C VAL A 94 5.93 -10.76 -3.25
N THR A 95 5.68 -10.67 -1.95
CA THR A 95 5.03 -11.74 -1.19
C THR A 95 3.52 -11.50 -1.12
N PHE A 96 2.75 -12.58 -1.24
CA PHE A 96 1.29 -12.53 -1.12
C PHE A 96 0.86 -13.28 0.13
N ARG A 97 -0.20 -12.75 0.77
CA ARG A 97 -0.78 -13.35 1.98
C ARG A 97 -1.57 -14.61 1.67
N ASN A 98 -2.13 -14.69 0.46
CA ASN A 98 -3.06 -15.76 0.06
C ASN A 98 -2.99 -15.97 -1.46
N ASP A 99 -3.60 -17.05 -1.91
CA ASP A 99 -3.87 -17.27 -3.32
C ASP A 99 -5.05 -16.41 -3.76
N ILE A 100 -5.21 -16.25 -5.09
CA ILE A 100 -6.33 -15.49 -5.64
C ILE A 100 -7.64 -16.14 -5.21
N VAL A 101 -8.54 -15.34 -4.64
CA VAL A 101 -9.88 -15.76 -4.22
C VAL A 101 -10.89 -15.21 -5.21
N ALA A 102 -11.72 -16.09 -5.77
CA ALA A 102 -12.79 -15.69 -6.68
C ALA A 102 -14.13 -15.68 -5.94
N GLY A 103 -14.92 -14.65 -6.19
CA GLY A 103 -16.26 -14.48 -5.65
C GLY A 103 -17.19 -13.84 -6.65
N PRO A 104 -18.45 -13.56 -6.28
CA PRO A 104 -19.43 -12.97 -7.21
C PRO A 104 -19.00 -11.60 -7.74
N GLY A 105 -18.29 -10.80 -6.93
CA GLY A 105 -17.87 -9.46 -7.30
C GLY A 105 -16.60 -9.42 -8.15
N GLY A 106 -15.82 -10.49 -8.17
CA GLY A 106 -14.56 -10.55 -8.89
C GLY A 106 -13.52 -11.38 -8.19
N LYS A 107 -12.25 -11.09 -8.43
CA LYS A 107 -11.11 -11.82 -7.87
C LYS A 107 -10.26 -10.87 -7.05
N GLN A 108 -9.70 -11.38 -5.94
CA GLN A 108 -8.88 -10.56 -5.05
C GLN A 108 -7.70 -11.33 -4.48
N VAL A 109 -6.66 -10.60 -4.13
CA VAL A 109 -5.47 -11.14 -3.48
C VAL A 109 -4.81 -10.05 -2.65
N LEU A 110 -4.16 -10.42 -1.56
CA LEU A 110 -3.45 -9.48 -0.69
C LEU A 110 -1.95 -9.60 -0.91
N ALA A 111 -1.33 -8.54 -1.39
CA ALA A 111 0.12 -8.39 -1.39
C ALA A 111 0.57 -7.83 -0.03
N ILE A 112 1.80 -8.12 0.36
CA ILE A 112 2.39 -7.70 1.63
C ILE A 112 3.52 -6.73 1.33
N ASP A 113 3.44 -5.52 1.91
CA ASP A 113 4.50 -4.53 1.75
C ASP A 113 5.69 -4.82 2.68
N PRO A 114 6.82 -4.08 2.58
CA PRO A 114 8.00 -4.36 3.40
C PRO A 114 7.78 -4.26 4.90
N SER A 115 6.73 -3.56 5.34
CA SER A 115 6.42 -3.37 6.76
C SER A 115 5.30 -4.29 7.26
N GLY A 116 4.76 -5.15 6.39
CA GLY A 116 3.67 -6.06 6.73
C GLY A 116 2.27 -5.48 6.50
N ASN A 117 2.16 -4.33 5.87
CA ASN A 117 0.85 -3.80 5.46
C ASN A 117 0.33 -4.54 4.24
N PHE A 118 -0.98 -4.63 4.11
CA PHE A 118 -1.60 -5.27 2.95
C PHE A 118 -1.93 -4.27 1.86
N VAL A 119 -1.81 -4.74 0.61
CA VAL A 119 -2.32 -4.07 -0.57
C VAL A 119 -3.21 -5.07 -1.29
N GLU A 120 -4.48 -4.74 -1.46
CA GLU A 120 -5.40 -5.62 -2.17
C GLU A 120 -5.40 -5.31 -3.66
N LEU A 121 -5.18 -6.33 -4.49
CA LEU A 121 -5.46 -6.27 -5.92
C LEU A 121 -6.83 -6.86 -6.16
N PHE A 122 -7.63 -6.19 -6.97
CA PHE A 122 -9.00 -6.59 -7.26
C PHE A 122 -9.29 -6.48 -8.74
N GLU A 123 -9.74 -7.59 -9.33
CA GLU A 123 -10.23 -7.60 -10.70
C GLU A 123 -11.74 -7.78 -10.67
N PRO A 124 -12.51 -6.76 -11.11
CA PRO A 124 -13.97 -6.87 -11.13
C PRO A 124 -14.45 -8.02 -12.01
N ALA A 125 -15.57 -8.61 -11.63
CA ALA A 125 -16.19 -9.67 -12.43
C ALA A 125 -16.59 -9.14 -13.81
N SER A 126 -16.45 -9.98 -14.81
CA SER A 126 -16.91 -9.67 -16.18
C SER A 126 -18.42 -9.54 -16.21
N ARG A 127 -18.90 -8.70 -17.11
CA ARG A 127 -20.34 -8.51 -17.34
C ARG A 127 -20.79 -9.15 -18.64
#